data_a7dff6561cf49245dda26101ea1359b2
#
_entry.id   a7dff6561cf49245dda26101ea1359b2
#
_cell.length_a   1.000
_cell.length_b   1.000
_cell.length_c   1.000
_cell.angle_alpha   90.00
_cell.angle_beta   90.00
_cell.angle_gamma   90.00
#
_symmetry.space_group_name_H-M   'P 1'
#
loop_
_entity.id
_entity.type
_entity.pdbx_description
1 polymer ?
#
loop_
_entity_poly.entity_id
_entity_poly.type
_entity_poly.pdbx_seq_one_letter_code
_entity_poly.pdbx_strand_id
1 'polypeptide(L)'
;MKTLKYWIGAAAVWVLTACSGGADYERVLPKDAAAVATVDLKAMAAKAGLQNSEGQVAMNRLADLLKSGLTDSENLIDRIVADPDESGLSLKDRLYLFVEKRSVSAGVLMRVTDEDKLTDLLEMLKEQGVCEALRESDGCTWTVMGKMLIAYNEDAFLLVMDPSGRNAGDMQHSAAKWLRQKREDSFAETEDYQSIQDAKGDISVWASMALLPERAIYPLTMGGSAELKGEDVKALATMNFETGKLVCDVRSLTTDKVMMKVAEEYFNATSPVKGDHLDDFPANTFGWSTLSVDGAKLYKWLNSNPAVKRMFEHSMIPLDFHAIFSAVKGDVSFTVTNPLYGDYILLADVVSTDFLQTVEDLKPMIAMTGGQMRLMNRGEHAYEFYMMDGSVLNMRPGPVHVWFGVKDGKMYFTNRENLVERKVLGLSMKNTEWGKEVEGKRVFSVVNFISLMQTVSSTLRKQQMPPVFIGLDRLDRMTVEMREEDKMVHMELLFKDRNRNVLEQMTALVNLTTGK
;
A
#
# COMPACT_ATOMS: atom_id res chain seq x y z
N MET A 1 32.30 -43.63 24.29
CA MET A 1 30.92 -43.32 23.85
C MET A 1 30.51 -41.82 23.95
N LYS A 2 31.26 -40.94 24.63
CA LYS A 2 30.91 -39.49 24.68
C LYS A 2 31.42 -38.68 23.47
N THR A 3 32.49 -39.12 22.81
CA THR A 3 33.05 -38.44 21.62
C THR A 3 32.29 -38.69 20.33
N LEU A 4 31.51 -39.76 20.22
CA LEU A 4 30.75 -40.10 19.01
C LEU A 4 29.50 -39.21 18.83
N LYS A 5 28.92 -38.67 19.93
CA LYS A 5 27.78 -37.76 19.87
C LYS A 5 28.12 -36.37 19.33
N TYR A 6 29.33 -35.89 19.50
CA TYR A 6 29.78 -34.60 18.96
C TYR A 6 30.08 -34.66 17.46
N TRP A 7 30.50 -35.83 16.96
CA TRP A 7 30.71 -36.01 15.51
C TRP A 7 29.40 -36.16 14.72
N ILE A 8 28.37 -36.73 15.32
CA ILE A 8 27.04 -36.82 14.69
C ILE A 8 26.38 -35.43 14.65
N GLY A 9 26.57 -34.60 15.70
CA GLY A 9 26.08 -33.21 15.70
C GLY A 9 26.81 -32.32 14.68
N ALA A 10 28.13 -32.48 14.52
CA ALA A 10 28.89 -31.74 13.52
C ALA A 10 28.58 -32.19 12.09
N ALA A 11 28.36 -33.49 11.85
CA ALA A 11 27.94 -34.01 10.54
C ALA A 11 26.52 -33.54 10.16
N ALA A 12 25.59 -33.40 11.12
CA ALA A 12 24.23 -32.87 10.86
C ALA A 12 24.24 -31.38 10.51
N VAL A 13 25.16 -30.59 11.10
CA VAL A 13 25.35 -29.17 10.73
C VAL A 13 25.98 -29.04 9.34
N TRP A 14 26.88 -29.92 8.95
CA TRP A 14 27.48 -29.93 7.61
C TRP A 14 26.51 -30.41 6.52
N VAL A 15 25.55 -31.28 6.85
CA VAL A 15 24.51 -31.73 5.90
C VAL A 15 23.43 -30.67 5.70
N LEU A 16 23.19 -29.80 6.69
CA LEU A 16 22.26 -28.68 6.55
C LEU A 16 22.84 -27.49 5.76
N THR A 17 24.17 -27.37 5.66
CA THR A 17 24.82 -26.36 4.80
C THR A 17 25.11 -26.87 3.38
N ALA A 18 24.95 -28.18 3.12
CA ALA A 18 25.15 -28.76 1.79
C ALA A 18 23.88 -28.90 0.92
N CYS A 19 22.72 -28.43 1.39
CA CYS A 19 21.47 -28.46 0.64
C CYS A 19 21.04 -27.10 0.07
N SER A 20 21.94 -26.10 0.00
CA SER A 20 21.71 -24.86 -0.77
C SER A 20 22.65 -24.79 -1.98
N GLY A 21 22.75 -25.87 -2.75
CA GLY A 21 23.48 -25.90 -4.02
C GLY A 21 22.66 -25.30 -5.16
N GLY A 22 21.95 -24.20 -4.94
CA GLY A 22 21.40 -23.36 -5.97
C GLY A 22 22.39 -22.26 -6.34
N ALA A 23 22.43 -21.86 -7.61
CA ALA A 23 23.24 -20.74 -8.07
C ALA A 23 22.89 -19.50 -7.21
N ASP A 24 23.92 -18.77 -6.76
CA ASP A 24 23.78 -17.56 -5.92
C ASP A 24 23.39 -16.35 -6.80
N TYR A 25 22.25 -16.46 -7.53
CA TYR A 25 21.78 -15.40 -8.41
C TYR A 25 21.38 -14.13 -7.65
N GLU A 26 21.03 -14.25 -6.38
CA GLU A 26 20.63 -13.13 -5.51
C GLU A 26 21.77 -12.14 -5.29
N ARG A 27 23.02 -12.59 -5.44
CA ARG A 27 24.21 -11.73 -5.38
C ARG A 27 24.19 -10.61 -6.44
N VAL A 28 23.34 -10.75 -7.47
CA VAL A 28 23.20 -9.77 -8.56
C VAL A 28 22.40 -8.53 -8.13
N LEU A 29 21.65 -8.58 -7.01
CA LEU A 29 20.91 -7.43 -6.48
C LEU A 29 21.87 -6.27 -6.14
N PRO A 30 21.67 -5.07 -6.68
CA PRO A 30 22.53 -3.92 -6.41
C PRO A 30 22.63 -3.61 -4.92
N LYS A 31 23.84 -3.42 -4.39
CA LYS A 31 24.07 -3.09 -2.97
C LYS A 31 23.33 -1.84 -2.51
N ASP A 32 23.22 -0.87 -3.39
CA ASP A 32 22.55 0.42 -3.18
C ASP A 32 21.12 0.43 -3.74
N ALA A 33 20.44 -0.71 -3.72
CA ALA A 33 19.02 -0.76 -4.00
C ALA A 33 18.24 0.15 -3.03
N ALA A 34 17.29 0.91 -3.56
CA ALA A 34 16.36 1.72 -2.78
C ALA A 34 15.04 1.01 -2.50
N ALA A 35 14.72 0.02 -3.32
CA ALA A 35 13.61 -0.91 -3.10
C ALA A 35 13.96 -2.28 -3.66
N VAL A 36 13.51 -3.33 -2.96
CA VAL A 36 13.58 -4.72 -3.41
C VAL A 36 12.26 -5.39 -3.09
N ALA A 37 11.65 -5.99 -4.09
CA ALA A 37 10.47 -6.84 -3.90
C ALA A 37 10.81 -8.28 -4.29
N THR A 38 10.27 -9.24 -3.55
CA THR A 38 10.34 -10.66 -3.87
C THR A 38 8.96 -11.20 -4.18
N VAL A 39 8.88 -12.08 -5.15
CA VAL A 39 7.66 -12.80 -5.52
C VAL A 39 7.94 -14.29 -5.47
N ASP A 40 7.19 -15.02 -4.66
CA ASP A 40 7.21 -16.48 -4.63
C ASP A 40 6.36 -17.02 -5.79
N LEU A 41 6.99 -17.22 -6.94
CA LEU A 41 6.31 -17.65 -8.17
C LEU A 41 5.60 -18.99 -7.98
N LYS A 42 6.21 -19.92 -7.22
CA LYS A 42 5.65 -21.25 -6.95
C LYS A 42 4.38 -21.14 -6.10
N ALA A 43 4.42 -20.35 -5.02
CA ALA A 43 3.25 -20.11 -4.18
C ALA A 43 2.15 -19.38 -4.95
N MET A 44 2.51 -18.37 -5.74
CA MET A 44 1.58 -17.61 -6.59
C MET A 44 0.88 -18.51 -7.62
N ALA A 45 1.63 -19.36 -8.34
CA ALA A 45 1.08 -20.28 -9.32
C ALA A 45 0.08 -21.28 -8.69
N ALA A 46 0.43 -21.83 -7.52
CA ALA A 46 -0.44 -22.72 -6.79
C ALA A 46 -1.75 -22.02 -6.33
N LYS A 47 -1.63 -20.80 -5.81
CA LYS A 47 -2.77 -20.00 -5.30
C LYS A 47 -3.64 -19.42 -6.42
N ALA A 48 -3.08 -19.17 -7.58
CA ALA A 48 -3.83 -18.71 -8.77
C ALA A 48 -4.72 -19.79 -9.39
N GLY A 49 -4.59 -21.04 -8.95
CA GLY A 49 -5.37 -22.14 -9.48
C GLY A 49 -5.06 -22.45 -10.95
N LEU A 50 -3.81 -22.21 -11.41
CA LEU A 50 -3.43 -22.37 -12.81
C LEU A 50 -3.61 -23.81 -13.34
N GLN A 51 -3.69 -24.79 -12.43
CA GLN A 51 -3.92 -26.20 -12.76
C GLN A 51 -5.40 -26.57 -12.92
N ASN A 52 -6.33 -25.71 -12.48
CA ASN A 52 -7.76 -25.94 -12.67
C ASN A 52 -8.24 -25.45 -14.04
N SER A 53 -9.48 -25.76 -14.42
CA SER A 53 -10.03 -25.40 -15.73
C SER A 53 -10.08 -23.89 -16.00
N GLU A 54 -10.35 -23.06 -14.99
CA GLU A 54 -10.39 -21.60 -15.11
C GLU A 54 -8.96 -21.03 -15.28
N GLY A 55 -7.99 -21.58 -14.54
CA GLY A 55 -6.58 -21.22 -14.65
C GLY A 55 -5.99 -21.59 -16.01
N GLN A 56 -6.33 -22.77 -16.53
CA GLN A 56 -5.91 -23.18 -17.88
C GLN A 56 -6.49 -22.26 -18.96
N VAL A 57 -7.74 -21.81 -18.82
CA VAL A 57 -8.31 -20.82 -19.73
C VAL A 57 -7.54 -19.49 -19.66
N ALA A 58 -7.16 -19.05 -18.46
CA ALA A 58 -6.35 -17.83 -18.31
C ALA A 58 -4.97 -17.97 -18.94
N MET A 59 -4.28 -19.10 -18.75
CA MET A 59 -2.99 -19.40 -19.35
C MET A 59 -3.06 -19.46 -20.88
N ASN A 60 -4.08 -20.14 -21.44
CA ASN A 60 -4.27 -20.19 -22.88
C ASN A 60 -4.53 -18.80 -23.47
N ARG A 61 -5.32 -17.95 -22.80
CA ARG A 61 -5.52 -16.55 -23.25
C ARG A 61 -4.25 -15.72 -23.19
N LEU A 62 -3.43 -15.90 -22.15
CA LEU A 62 -2.13 -15.25 -22.07
C LEU A 62 -1.23 -15.70 -23.24
N ALA A 63 -1.21 -17.01 -23.51
CA ALA A 63 -0.51 -17.56 -24.67
C ALA A 63 -1.01 -16.95 -25.99
N ASP A 64 -2.33 -16.86 -26.18
CA ASP A 64 -2.93 -16.26 -27.38
C ASP A 64 -2.56 -14.77 -27.53
N LEU A 65 -2.53 -14.01 -26.42
CA LEU A 65 -2.07 -12.62 -26.42
C LEU A 65 -0.60 -12.51 -26.81
N LEU A 66 0.26 -13.36 -26.27
CA LEU A 66 1.69 -13.40 -26.63
C LEU A 66 1.86 -13.77 -28.11
N LYS A 67 1.14 -14.80 -28.59
CA LYS A 67 1.17 -15.22 -30.00
C LYS A 67 0.66 -14.14 -30.95
N SER A 68 -0.35 -13.34 -30.53
CA SER A 68 -0.90 -12.28 -31.40
C SER A 68 0.10 -11.17 -31.71
N GLY A 69 1.15 -11.04 -30.91
CA GLY A 69 2.26 -10.09 -31.12
C GLY A 69 3.46 -10.67 -31.86
N LEU A 70 3.48 -11.98 -32.13
CA LEU A 70 4.63 -12.71 -32.67
C LEU A 70 4.20 -13.56 -33.86
N THR A 71 4.98 -13.53 -34.94
CA THR A 71 4.77 -14.39 -36.12
C THR A 71 5.63 -15.65 -36.01
N ASP A 72 5.10 -16.82 -36.36
CA ASP A 72 5.81 -18.12 -36.37
C ASP A 72 6.37 -18.63 -35.02
N SER A 73 5.88 -18.09 -33.90
CA SER A 73 6.32 -18.46 -32.53
C SER A 73 5.42 -19.47 -31.82
N GLU A 74 4.38 -19.98 -32.49
CA GLU A 74 3.35 -20.82 -31.89
C GLU A 74 3.93 -22.02 -31.12
N ASN A 75 4.85 -22.75 -31.71
CA ASN A 75 5.41 -23.97 -31.11
C ASN A 75 6.20 -23.70 -29.80
N LEU A 76 6.98 -22.60 -29.73
CA LEU A 76 7.79 -22.31 -28.53
C LEU A 76 6.96 -21.74 -27.39
N ILE A 77 6.02 -20.84 -27.71
CA ILE A 77 5.10 -20.30 -26.68
C ILE A 77 4.26 -21.43 -26.08
N ASP A 78 3.75 -22.35 -26.91
CA ASP A 78 2.98 -23.51 -26.41
C ASP A 78 3.83 -24.43 -25.53
N ARG A 79 5.10 -24.64 -25.89
CA ARG A 79 6.04 -25.43 -25.08
C ARG A 79 6.30 -24.74 -23.73
N ILE A 80 6.59 -23.42 -23.70
CA ILE A 80 6.83 -22.66 -22.48
C ILE A 80 5.57 -22.59 -21.60
N VAL A 81 4.39 -22.49 -22.19
CA VAL A 81 3.12 -22.51 -21.45
C VAL A 81 2.83 -23.90 -20.86
N ALA A 82 3.16 -24.96 -21.61
CA ALA A 82 3.00 -26.34 -21.14
C ALA A 82 4.06 -26.73 -20.08
N ASP A 83 5.30 -26.29 -20.29
CA ASP A 83 6.43 -26.49 -19.38
C ASP A 83 7.27 -25.20 -19.31
N PRO A 84 7.07 -24.36 -18.29
CA PRO A 84 7.82 -23.11 -18.13
C PRO A 84 9.33 -23.28 -18.01
N ASP A 85 9.83 -24.46 -17.60
CA ASP A 85 11.26 -24.76 -17.54
C ASP A 85 11.90 -24.76 -18.97
N GLU A 86 11.10 -24.82 -20.04
CA GLU A 86 11.55 -24.65 -21.43
C GLU A 86 12.01 -23.22 -21.76
N SER A 87 11.72 -22.23 -20.91
CA SER A 87 12.23 -20.87 -21.06
C SER A 87 13.70 -20.72 -20.66
N GLY A 88 14.28 -21.72 -19.99
CA GLY A 88 15.61 -21.63 -19.35
C GLY A 88 15.63 -20.81 -18.05
N LEU A 89 14.45 -20.31 -17.57
CA LEU A 89 14.31 -19.55 -16.33
C LEU A 89 13.60 -20.36 -15.25
N SER A 90 13.98 -20.19 -14.00
CA SER A 90 13.32 -20.84 -12.88
C SER A 90 12.03 -20.13 -12.49
N LEU A 91 10.89 -20.85 -12.50
CA LEU A 91 9.66 -20.45 -11.84
C LEU A 91 9.47 -21.09 -10.46
N LYS A 92 10.47 -21.85 -9.98
CA LYS A 92 10.47 -22.50 -8.65
C LYS A 92 11.18 -21.65 -7.61
N ASP A 93 12.09 -20.78 -8.08
CA ASP A 93 12.83 -19.84 -7.25
C ASP A 93 12.11 -18.48 -7.19
N ARG A 94 12.52 -17.61 -6.28
CA ARG A 94 11.94 -16.28 -6.14
C ARG A 94 12.35 -15.38 -7.31
N LEU A 95 11.39 -14.62 -7.82
CA LEU A 95 11.64 -13.49 -8.70
C LEU A 95 11.90 -12.26 -7.82
N TYR A 96 12.91 -11.47 -8.19
CA TYR A 96 13.19 -10.19 -7.54
C TYR A 96 12.91 -9.04 -8.48
N LEU A 97 12.27 -8.01 -7.95
CA LEU A 97 12.18 -6.68 -8.56
C LEU A 97 13.03 -5.73 -7.73
N PHE A 98 13.78 -4.85 -8.37
CA PHE A 98 14.58 -3.89 -7.63
C PHE A 98 14.59 -2.51 -8.30
N VAL A 99 14.85 -1.47 -7.50
CA VAL A 99 15.15 -0.12 -7.98
C VAL A 99 16.47 0.30 -7.40
N GLU A 100 17.44 0.60 -8.27
CA GLU A 100 18.76 1.09 -7.88
C GLU A 100 18.71 2.60 -7.62
N LYS A 101 19.34 3.05 -6.54
CA LYS A 101 19.24 4.43 -6.04
C LYS A 101 19.89 5.47 -6.98
N ARG A 102 21.07 5.19 -7.52
CA ARG A 102 21.88 6.19 -8.23
C ARG A 102 21.35 6.47 -9.63
N SER A 103 21.02 5.42 -10.33
CA SER A 103 20.56 5.52 -11.70
C SER A 103 19.03 5.52 -11.82
N VAL A 104 18.33 5.24 -10.72
CA VAL A 104 16.87 5.03 -10.71
C VAL A 104 16.45 3.92 -11.68
N SER A 105 17.39 3.04 -12.04
CA SER A 105 17.09 1.88 -12.88
C SER A 105 16.21 0.89 -12.13
N ALA A 106 15.17 0.40 -12.77
CA ALA A 106 14.38 -0.71 -12.30
C ALA A 106 14.84 -2.00 -12.98
N GLY A 107 14.87 -3.10 -12.23
CA GLY A 107 15.27 -4.40 -12.76
C GLY A 107 14.41 -5.55 -12.28
N VAL A 108 14.36 -6.59 -13.10
CA VAL A 108 13.82 -7.91 -12.77
C VAL A 108 14.98 -8.87 -12.76
N LEU A 109 15.10 -9.65 -11.69
CA LEU A 109 16.13 -10.68 -11.53
C LEU A 109 15.45 -12.04 -11.40
N MET A 110 15.89 -13.00 -12.20
CA MET A 110 15.49 -14.40 -12.12
C MET A 110 16.70 -15.31 -12.19
N ARG A 111 16.55 -16.53 -11.66
CA ARG A 111 17.56 -17.56 -11.80
C ARG A 111 17.51 -18.18 -13.19
N VAL A 112 18.68 -18.35 -13.81
CA VAL A 112 18.84 -19.15 -15.02
C VAL A 112 19.02 -20.62 -14.61
N THR A 113 18.32 -21.53 -15.26
CA THR A 113 18.41 -22.98 -15.06
C THR A 113 19.02 -23.67 -16.25
N ASP A 114 18.94 -23.05 -17.44
CA ASP A 114 19.45 -23.56 -18.70
C ASP A 114 19.74 -22.38 -19.63
N GLU A 115 21.04 -22.05 -19.77
CA GLU A 115 21.49 -20.90 -20.56
C GLU A 115 21.25 -21.13 -22.06
N ASP A 116 21.38 -22.37 -22.55
CA ASP A 116 21.16 -22.69 -23.98
C ASP A 116 19.69 -22.48 -24.35
N LYS A 117 18.73 -22.95 -23.52
CA LYS A 117 17.31 -22.73 -23.75
C LYS A 117 16.93 -21.24 -23.70
N LEU A 118 17.53 -20.48 -22.77
CA LEU A 118 17.30 -19.03 -22.70
C LEU A 118 17.84 -18.33 -23.94
N THR A 119 19.00 -18.73 -24.43
CA THR A 119 19.62 -18.22 -25.67
C THR A 119 18.71 -18.52 -26.85
N ASP A 120 18.24 -19.75 -27.02
CA ASP A 120 17.32 -20.17 -28.10
C ASP A 120 16.02 -19.33 -28.06
N LEU A 121 15.46 -19.08 -26.85
CA LEU A 121 14.29 -18.23 -26.70
C LEU A 121 14.57 -16.79 -27.19
N LEU A 122 15.69 -16.20 -26.80
CA LEU A 122 16.04 -14.83 -27.18
C LEU A 122 16.41 -14.72 -28.69
N GLU A 123 17.06 -15.72 -29.29
CA GLU A 123 17.32 -15.77 -30.73
C GLU A 123 15.99 -15.84 -31.51
N MET A 124 15.03 -16.64 -31.05
CA MET A 124 13.69 -16.67 -31.64
C MET A 124 13.02 -15.30 -31.56
N LEU A 125 13.06 -14.62 -30.39
CA LEU A 125 12.50 -13.28 -30.23
C LEU A 125 13.19 -12.24 -31.14
N LYS A 126 14.49 -12.37 -31.38
CA LYS A 126 15.24 -11.54 -32.33
C LYS A 126 14.75 -11.79 -33.77
N GLU A 127 14.55 -13.04 -34.17
CA GLU A 127 14.01 -13.37 -35.50
C GLU A 127 12.64 -12.75 -35.74
N GLN A 128 11.85 -12.59 -34.66
CA GLN A 128 10.55 -11.91 -34.68
C GLN A 128 10.65 -10.38 -34.60
N GLY A 129 11.87 -9.82 -34.48
CA GLY A 129 12.07 -8.37 -34.35
C GLY A 129 11.66 -7.78 -33.00
N VAL A 130 11.49 -8.62 -31.97
CA VAL A 130 11.13 -8.19 -30.61
C VAL A 130 12.35 -7.64 -29.88
N CYS A 131 13.53 -8.23 -30.09
CA CYS A 131 14.78 -7.73 -29.54
C CYS A 131 15.86 -7.65 -30.64
N GLU A 132 16.97 -6.97 -30.32
CA GLU A 132 18.13 -6.86 -31.20
C GLU A 132 18.94 -8.18 -31.22
N ALA A 133 19.99 -8.21 -32.01
CA ALA A 133 20.95 -9.33 -32.03
C ALA A 133 21.61 -9.48 -30.64
N LEU A 134 21.80 -10.73 -30.21
CA LEU A 134 22.56 -11.04 -29.00
C LEU A 134 24.03 -10.63 -29.17
N ARG A 135 24.60 -10.12 -28.10
CA ARG A 135 26.00 -9.67 -28.05
C ARG A 135 26.64 -10.20 -26.77
N GLU A 136 27.87 -10.60 -26.87
CA GLU A 136 28.66 -11.02 -25.74
C GLU A 136 29.68 -9.93 -25.37
N SER A 137 29.70 -9.51 -24.14
CA SER A 137 30.73 -8.62 -23.60
C SER A 137 30.74 -8.67 -22.08
N ASP A 138 31.92 -8.40 -21.52
CA ASP A 138 32.07 -8.31 -20.07
C ASP A 138 31.58 -9.54 -19.29
N GLY A 139 31.64 -10.74 -19.89
CA GLY A 139 31.26 -12.01 -19.27
C GLY A 139 29.75 -12.20 -19.09
N CYS A 140 28.96 -11.56 -19.92
CA CYS A 140 27.52 -11.80 -20.03
C CYS A 140 27.05 -11.67 -21.48
N THR A 141 25.97 -12.35 -21.79
CA THR A 141 25.21 -12.18 -23.04
C THR A 141 24.11 -11.16 -22.82
N TRP A 142 23.91 -10.25 -23.78
CA TRP A 142 22.92 -9.19 -23.67
C TRP A 142 22.27 -8.81 -24.99
N THR A 143 21.08 -8.26 -24.90
CA THR A 143 20.33 -7.70 -26.04
C THR A 143 19.45 -6.54 -25.59
N VAL A 144 18.92 -5.77 -26.56
CA VAL A 144 17.99 -4.66 -26.30
C VAL A 144 16.60 -5.04 -26.79
N MET A 145 15.59 -4.83 -25.95
CA MET A 145 14.19 -5.02 -26.26
C MET A 145 13.44 -3.70 -26.04
N GLY A 146 13.25 -2.93 -27.10
CA GLY A 146 12.67 -1.60 -27.04
C GLY A 146 13.52 -0.63 -26.20
N LYS A 147 13.04 -0.27 -25.00
CA LYS A 147 13.76 0.58 -24.03
C LYS A 147 14.37 -0.21 -22.87
N MET A 148 14.31 -1.51 -22.93
CA MET A 148 14.81 -2.40 -21.89
C MET A 148 16.07 -3.11 -22.36
N LEU A 149 16.96 -3.41 -21.44
CA LEU A 149 18.12 -4.26 -21.66
C LEU A 149 17.87 -5.61 -21.01
N ILE A 150 18.09 -6.69 -21.74
CA ILE A 150 18.21 -8.05 -21.22
C ILE A 150 19.70 -8.38 -21.13
N ALA A 151 20.15 -8.88 -19.98
CA ALA A 151 21.50 -9.38 -19.79
C ALA A 151 21.47 -10.65 -18.93
N TYR A 152 22.28 -11.65 -19.23
CA TYR A 152 22.29 -12.91 -18.49
C TYR A 152 23.65 -13.60 -18.53
N ASN A 153 23.82 -14.55 -17.63
CA ASN A 153 24.91 -15.53 -17.58
C ASN A 153 24.33 -16.88 -17.11
N GLU A 154 25.19 -17.85 -16.83
CA GLU A 154 24.82 -19.20 -16.36
C GLU A 154 23.96 -19.23 -15.08
N ASP A 155 24.05 -18.20 -14.21
CA ASP A 155 23.37 -18.12 -12.92
C ASP A 155 22.11 -17.26 -12.93
N ALA A 156 22.14 -16.14 -13.65
CA ALA A 156 21.19 -15.04 -13.46
C ALA A 156 20.76 -14.37 -14.78
N PHE A 157 19.48 -14.06 -14.83
CA PHE A 157 18.82 -13.24 -15.87
C PHE A 157 18.42 -11.90 -15.28
N LEU A 158 18.77 -10.83 -15.97
CA LEU A 158 18.41 -9.46 -15.68
C LEU A 158 17.61 -8.84 -16.82
N LEU A 159 16.45 -8.27 -16.50
CA LEU A 159 15.77 -7.31 -17.37
C LEU A 159 15.90 -5.93 -16.70
N VAL A 160 16.54 -4.97 -17.36
CA VAL A 160 16.81 -3.64 -16.81
C VAL A 160 16.08 -2.57 -17.64
N MET A 161 15.38 -1.68 -16.96
CA MET A 161 14.72 -0.52 -17.53
C MET A 161 15.26 0.75 -16.87
N ASP A 162 15.56 1.76 -17.69
CA ASP A 162 15.99 3.07 -17.20
C ASP A 162 14.99 4.16 -17.59
N PRO A 163 14.19 4.66 -16.63
CA PRO A 163 13.25 5.74 -16.89
C PRO A 163 13.92 7.07 -17.29
N SER A 164 15.20 7.27 -16.95
CA SER A 164 15.94 8.48 -17.28
C SER A 164 16.35 8.57 -18.75
N GLY A 165 16.20 7.45 -19.48
CA GLY A 165 16.51 7.38 -20.91
C GLY A 165 18.01 7.33 -21.23
N ARG A 166 18.82 6.75 -20.31
CA ARG A 166 20.22 6.42 -20.60
C ARG A 166 20.31 5.51 -21.83
N ASN A 167 21.46 5.57 -22.52
CA ASN A 167 21.70 4.70 -23.66
C ASN A 167 21.90 3.23 -23.25
N ALA A 168 21.76 2.31 -24.20
CA ALA A 168 21.90 0.89 -23.97
C ALA A 168 23.30 0.50 -23.42
N GLY A 169 24.36 1.24 -23.78
CA GLY A 169 25.71 0.98 -23.28
C GLY A 169 25.86 1.23 -21.77
N ASP A 170 25.25 2.29 -21.25
CA ASP A 170 25.28 2.57 -19.80
C ASP A 170 24.51 1.52 -19.02
N MET A 171 23.35 1.08 -19.53
CA MET A 171 22.57 0.01 -18.94
C MET A 171 23.34 -1.32 -18.97
N GLN A 172 23.99 -1.64 -20.10
CA GLN A 172 24.82 -2.85 -20.26
C GLN A 172 25.98 -2.86 -19.25
N HIS A 173 26.69 -1.74 -19.10
CA HIS A 173 27.77 -1.63 -18.14
C HIS A 173 27.28 -1.89 -16.70
N SER A 174 26.14 -1.32 -16.31
CA SER A 174 25.53 -1.55 -15.01
C SER A 174 25.13 -3.01 -14.80
N ALA A 175 24.45 -3.62 -15.79
CA ALA A 175 24.01 -5.00 -15.75
C ALA A 175 25.21 -5.97 -15.66
N ALA A 176 26.24 -5.77 -16.49
CA ALA A 176 27.47 -6.57 -16.45
C ALA A 176 28.21 -6.45 -15.10
N LYS A 177 28.22 -5.25 -14.50
CA LYS A 177 28.77 -5.06 -13.14
C LYS A 177 27.99 -5.87 -12.11
N TRP A 178 26.66 -5.83 -12.12
CA TRP A 178 25.82 -6.57 -11.18
C TRP A 178 25.93 -8.09 -11.39
N LEU A 179 25.94 -8.58 -12.61
CA LEU A 179 26.09 -10.02 -12.93
C LEU A 179 27.42 -10.59 -12.41
N ARG A 180 28.50 -9.79 -12.37
CA ARG A 180 29.83 -10.21 -11.93
C ARG A 180 30.16 -9.90 -10.48
N GLN A 181 29.29 -9.13 -9.77
CA GLN A 181 29.60 -8.74 -8.38
C GLN A 181 29.61 -9.95 -7.47
N LYS A 182 30.40 -9.85 -6.40
CA LYS A 182 30.41 -10.85 -5.34
C LYS A 182 29.26 -10.61 -4.37
N ARG A 183 28.86 -11.64 -3.61
CA ARG A 183 27.82 -11.54 -2.59
C ARG A 183 28.10 -10.45 -1.56
N GLU A 184 29.36 -10.32 -1.11
CA GLU A 184 29.82 -9.28 -0.16
C GLU A 184 29.59 -7.83 -0.67
N ASP A 185 29.50 -7.65 -1.99
CA ASP A 185 29.27 -6.37 -2.66
C ASP A 185 27.81 -6.18 -3.10
N SER A 186 26.90 -7.05 -2.66
CA SER A 186 25.50 -7.06 -3.07
C SER A 186 24.55 -6.66 -1.94
N PHE A 187 23.30 -6.39 -2.29
CA PHE A 187 22.21 -6.21 -1.33
C PHE A 187 21.93 -7.51 -0.56
N ALA A 188 22.20 -8.68 -1.16
CA ALA A 188 21.98 -9.99 -0.55
C ALA A 188 22.80 -10.26 0.73
N GLU A 189 23.81 -9.44 1.04
CA GLU A 189 24.61 -9.51 2.27
C GLU A 189 24.16 -8.51 3.35
N THR A 190 23.08 -7.77 3.13
CA THR A 190 22.59 -6.76 4.07
C THR A 190 21.58 -7.33 5.06
N GLU A 191 21.46 -6.68 6.23
CA GLU A 191 20.39 -6.99 7.21
C GLU A 191 18.99 -6.74 6.62
N ASP A 192 18.88 -5.76 5.72
CA ASP A 192 17.65 -5.46 5.02
C ASP A 192 17.19 -6.63 4.13
N TYR A 193 18.12 -7.28 3.43
CA TYR A 193 17.85 -8.51 2.68
C TYR A 193 17.40 -9.65 3.60
N GLN A 194 18.08 -9.85 4.72
CA GLN A 194 17.68 -10.86 5.70
C GLN A 194 16.24 -10.61 6.20
N SER A 195 15.89 -9.35 6.44
CA SER A 195 14.52 -8.97 6.83
C SER A 195 13.47 -9.37 5.79
N ILE A 196 13.82 -9.31 4.49
CA ILE A 196 12.95 -9.78 3.39
C ILE A 196 12.84 -11.31 3.40
N GLN A 197 13.96 -12.02 3.61
CA GLN A 197 13.97 -13.49 3.64
C GLN A 197 13.16 -14.05 4.80
N ASP A 198 13.23 -13.41 5.97
CA ASP A 198 12.46 -13.78 7.16
C ASP A 198 10.95 -13.48 7.02
N ALA A 199 10.59 -12.58 6.12
CA ALA A 199 9.22 -12.20 5.82
C ALA A 199 8.58 -13.28 4.92
N LYS A 200 7.61 -14.02 5.46
CA LYS A 200 6.92 -15.14 4.78
C LYS A 200 5.74 -14.66 3.96
N GLY A 201 5.95 -13.71 3.04
CA GLY A 201 4.92 -13.22 2.11
C GLY A 201 4.97 -13.95 0.77
N ASP A 202 3.83 -14.07 0.11
CA ASP A 202 3.76 -14.43 -1.32
C ASP A 202 4.48 -13.35 -2.15
N ILE A 203 4.30 -12.09 -1.72
CA ILE A 203 5.08 -10.94 -2.16
C ILE A 203 5.60 -10.24 -0.90
N SER A 204 6.90 -9.94 -0.87
CA SER A 204 7.51 -9.12 0.18
C SER A 204 8.22 -7.94 -0.45
N VAL A 205 8.02 -6.73 0.07
CA VAL A 205 8.56 -5.48 -0.47
C VAL A 205 9.29 -4.73 0.63
N TRP A 206 10.58 -4.61 0.49
CA TRP A 206 11.39 -3.69 1.27
C TRP A 206 11.62 -2.42 0.45
N ALA A 207 11.50 -1.28 1.08
CA ALA A 207 11.79 0.00 0.44
C ALA A 207 12.33 1.02 1.45
N SER A 208 13.23 1.89 0.96
CA SER A 208 13.65 3.11 1.66
C SER A 208 13.09 4.33 0.95
N MET A 209 13.02 5.46 1.67
CA MET A 209 12.61 6.74 1.06
C MET A 209 13.75 7.43 0.29
N ALA A 210 14.84 6.70 -0.01
CA ALA A 210 16.03 7.24 -0.68
C ALA A 210 15.77 7.83 -2.08
N LEU A 211 14.70 7.37 -2.76
CA LEU A 211 14.29 7.89 -4.07
C LEU A 211 13.42 9.15 -3.98
N LEU A 212 12.90 9.46 -2.81
CA LEU A 212 12.04 10.61 -2.63
C LEU A 212 12.89 11.88 -2.44
N PRO A 213 12.53 13.00 -3.07
CA PRO A 213 13.16 14.27 -2.77
C PRO A 213 12.88 14.67 -1.32
N GLU A 214 13.83 15.30 -0.65
CA GLU A 214 13.74 15.71 0.76
C GLU A 214 12.43 16.44 1.09
N ARG A 215 11.97 17.31 0.17
CA ARG A 215 10.68 18.01 0.30
C ARG A 215 9.46 17.07 0.40
N ALA A 216 9.55 15.84 -0.11
CA ALA A 216 8.50 14.85 -0.03
C ALA A 216 8.65 13.96 1.21
N ILE A 217 9.87 13.74 1.69
CA ILE A 217 10.15 12.97 2.91
C ILE A 217 9.64 13.73 4.14
N TYR A 218 9.91 15.02 4.20
CA TYR A 218 9.63 15.86 5.35
C TYR A 218 8.15 15.86 5.83
N PRO A 219 7.14 15.99 4.96
CA PRO A 219 5.74 15.83 5.37
C PRO A 219 5.39 14.41 5.81
N LEU A 220 5.97 13.40 5.15
CA LEU A 220 5.69 11.98 5.44
C LEU A 220 6.26 11.54 6.79
N THR A 221 7.34 12.18 7.23
CA THR A 221 7.99 11.90 8.52
C THR A 221 7.46 12.77 9.66
N MET A 222 6.34 13.48 9.43
CA MET A 222 5.65 14.31 10.42
C MET A 222 6.57 15.27 11.18
N GLY A 223 7.56 15.83 10.48
CA GLY A 223 8.47 16.82 11.05
C GLY A 223 9.77 16.27 11.63
N GLY A 224 10.16 15.10 11.20
CA GLY A 224 11.55 14.65 11.38
C GLY A 224 12.52 15.76 10.97
N SER A 225 13.68 15.86 11.61
CA SER A 225 14.61 16.95 11.40
C SER A 225 15.03 17.08 9.93
N ALA A 226 15.48 18.28 9.54
CA ALA A 226 16.09 18.52 8.22
C ALA A 226 17.34 17.65 7.95
N GLU A 227 17.82 16.92 8.96
CA GLU A 227 18.96 16.01 8.89
C GLU A 227 18.56 14.56 8.51
N LEU A 228 17.24 14.27 8.41
CA LEU A 228 16.76 12.92 8.10
C LEU A 228 17.09 12.55 6.66
N LYS A 229 17.88 11.51 6.50
CA LYS A 229 18.17 10.94 5.19
C LYS A 229 17.09 9.94 4.79
N GLY A 230 16.62 10.02 3.55
CA GLY A 230 15.60 9.08 3.05
C GLY A 230 16.02 7.61 3.15
N GLU A 231 17.31 7.32 3.10
CA GLU A 231 17.85 5.97 3.25
C GLU A 231 17.69 5.39 4.66
N ASP A 232 17.52 6.23 5.68
CA ASP A 232 17.31 5.80 7.07
C ASP A 232 15.83 5.51 7.38
N VAL A 233 14.92 5.90 6.48
CA VAL A 233 13.47 5.65 6.60
C VAL A 233 13.11 4.45 5.73
N LYS A 234 12.91 3.31 6.38
CA LYS A 234 12.72 2.01 5.73
C LYS A 234 11.43 1.35 6.19
N ALA A 235 10.82 0.61 5.29
CA ALA A 235 9.65 -0.21 5.59
C ALA A 235 9.73 -1.57 4.89
N LEU A 236 9.09 -2.56 5.50
CA LEU A 236 8.87 -3.87 4.92
C LEU A 236 7.36 -4.15 4.89
N ALA A 237 6.86 -4.45 3.71
CA ALA A 237 5.48 -4.90 3.50
C ALA A 237 5.48 -6.36 3.07
N THR A 238 4.53 -7.14 3.56
CA THR A 238 4.24 -8.49 3.07
C THR A 238 2.81 -8.55 2.56
N MET A 239 2.59 -9.32 1.52
CA MET A 239 1.27 -9.55 0.95
C MET A 239 1.04 -11.05 0.78
N ASN A 240 -0.09 -11.55 1.29
CA ASN A 240 -0.48 -12.95 1.26
C ASN A 240 -1.87 -13.09 0.63
N PHE A 241 -1.96 -13.93 -0.40
CA PHE A 241 -3.21 -14.30 -1.04
C PHE A 241 -3.78 -15.53 -0.34
N GLU A 242 -4.78 -15.31 0.52
CA GLU A 242 -5.39 -16.34 1.31
C GLU A 242 -6.78 -16.75 0.76
N THR A 243 -7.37 -17.76 1.35
CA THR A 243 -8.75 -18.15 1.05
C THR A 243 -9.70 -17.06 1.55
N GLY A 244 -10.43 -16.44 0.62
CA GLY A 244 -11.42 -15.39 0.89
C GLY A 244 -10.87 -14.02 1.26
N LYS A 245 -9.54 -13.83 1.41
CA LYS A 245 -8.95 -12.54 1.75
C LYS A 245 -7.54 -12.34 1.22
N LEU A 246 -7.21 -11.09 0.95
CA LEU A 246 -5.85 -10.62 0.75
C LEU A 246 -5.40 -9.94 2.05
N VAL A 247 -4.24 -10.35 2.57
CA VAL A 247 -3.64 -9.79 3.79
C VAL A 247 -2.39 -9.03 3.43
N CYS A 248 -2.24 -7.83 3.95
CA CYS A 248 -1.05 -7.02 3.80
C CYS A 248 -0.60 -6.49 5.16
N ASP A 249 0.63 -6.78 5.55
CA ASP A 249 1.26 -6.29 6.77
C ASP A 249 2.40 -5.33 6.42
N VAL A 250 2.45 -4.18 7.10
CA VAL A 250 3.52 -3.18 6.90
C VAL A 250 4.15 -2.86 8.24
N ARG A 251 5.47 -3.00 8.32
CA ARG A 251 6.26 -2.61 9.50
C ARG A 251 7.38 -1.65 9.14
N SER A 252 7.69 -0.74 10.06
CA SER A 252 8.86 0.12 9.95
C SER A 252 10.12 -0.68 10.32
N LEU A 253 11.17 -0.51 9.51
CA LEU A 253 12.52 -1.02 9.80
C LEU A 253 13.49 0.13 10.12
N THR A 254 12.97 1.34 10.31
CA THR A 254 13.77 2.53 10.59
C THR A 254 14.46 2.39 11.95
N THR A 255 15.77 2.62 11.96
CA THR A 255 16.61 2.67 13.17
C THR A 255 17.04 4.11 13.50
N ASP A 256 16.65 5.08 12.70
CA ASP A 256 16.94 6.50 12.92
C ASP A 256 16.31 7.00 14.21
N LYS A 257 17.13 7.59 15.10
CA LYS A 257 16.71 8.03 16.43
C LYS A 257 15.67 9.16 16.39
N VAL A 258 15.70 10.02 15.37
CA VAL A 258 14.75 11.11 15.22
C VAL A 258 13.38 10.54 14.86
N MET A 259 13.35 9.60 13.91
CA MET A 259 12.10 8.93 13.51
C MET A 259 11.53 8.06 14.63
N MET A 260 12.38 7.36 15.38
CA MET A 260 11.93 6.61 16.56
C MET A 260 11.28 7.53 17.59
N LYS A 261 11.87 8.71 17.84
CA LYS A 261 11.28 9.70 18.75
C LYS A 261 9.95 10.25 18.23
N VAL A 262 9.85 10.57 16.95
CA VAL A 262 8.59 11.04 16.31
C VAL A 262 7.50 9.98 16.45
N ALA A 263 7.83 8.71 16.23
CA ALA A 263 6.90 7.60 16.43
C ALA A 263 6.50 7.44 17.89
N GLU A 264 7.43 7.55 18.82
CA GLU A 264 7.16 7.49 20.27
C GLU A 264 6.22 8.64 20.72
N GLU A 265 6.45 9.86 20.25
CA GLU A 265 5.58 11.00 20.53
C GLU A 265 4.16 10.78 19.99
N TYR A 266 4.01 10.19 18.80
CA TYR A 266 2.71 9.77 18.26
C TYR A 266 2.03 8.72 19.15
N PHE A 267 2.76 7.67 19.53
CA PHE A 267 2.23 6.64 20.44
C PHE A 267 1.85 7.20 21.82
N ASN A 268 2.55 8.22 22.31
CA ASN A 268 2.23 8.90 23.55
C ASN A 268 1.01 9.84 23.43
N ALA A 269 0.69 10.29 22.21
CA ALA A 269 -0.48 11.13 21.92
C ALA A 269 -1.73 10.31 21.60
N THR A 270 -1.58 9.01 21.34
CA THR A 270 -2.68 8.08 21.02
C THR A 270 -2.83 7.02 22.11
N SER A 271 -3.99 6.38 22.16
CA SER A 271 -4.30 5.28 23.07
C SER A 271 -5.17 4.24 22.35
N PRO A 272 -5.35 3.04 22.92
CA PRO A 272 -6.29 2.07 22.38
C PRO A 272 -7.71 2.65 22.31
N VAL A 273 -8.38 2.40 21.17
CA VAL A 273 -9.76 2.80 20.88
C VAL A 273 -10.71 2.06 21.83
N LYS A 274 -11.73 2.73 22.34
CA LYS A 274 -12.78 2.15 23.17
C LYS A 274 -13.98 1.64 22.35
N GLY A 275 -14.19 2.22 21.18
CA GLY A 275 -15.32 1.90 20.32
C GLY A 275 -16.63 2.60 20.71
N ASP A 276 -16.54 3.69 21.44
CA ASP A 276 -17.71 4.44 21.98
C ASP A 276 -18.60 5.04 20.86
N HIS A 277 -18.07 5.17 19.62
CA HIS A 277 -18.83 5.71 18.50
C HIS A 277 -19.45 4.63 17.57
N LEU A 278 -19.26 3.34 17.86
CA LEU A 278 -19.78 2.26 17.02
C LEU A 278 -21.32 2.18 17.02
N ASP A 279 -21.95 2.59 18.12
CA ASP A 279 -23.41 2.60 18.23
C ASP A 279 -24.05 3.84 17.58
N ASP A 280 -23.26 4.86 17.22
CA ASP A 280 -23.74 6.07 16.56
C ASP A 280 -24.06 5.89 15.08
N PHE A 281 -23.70 4.75 14.46
CA PHE A 281 -23.84 4.51 13.04
C PHE A 281 -24.44 3.14 12.72
N PRO A 282 -25.25 3.04 11.64
CA PRO A 282 -25.83 1.77 11.24
C PRO A 282 -24.76 0.82 10.66
N ALA A 283 -25.02 -0.50 10.78
CA ALA A 283 -24.11 -1.56 10.33
C ALA A 283 -23.73 -1.48 8.83
N ASN A 284 -24.56 -0.86 8.00
CA ASN A 284 -24.32 -0.67 6.57
C ASN A 284 -23.62 0.65 6.22
N THR A 285 -22.96 1.29 7.17
CA THR A 285 -22.13 2.48 6.91
C THR A 285 -21.03 2.16 5.88
N PHE A 286 -20.82 3.06 4.91
CA PHE A 286 -19.86 2.84 3.83
C PHE A 286 -18.42 2.86 4.31
N GLY A 287 -18.00 3.93 4.98
CA GLY A 287 -16.63 4.08 5.44
C GLY A 287 -16.57 4.68 6.84
N TRP A 288 -15.72 4.10 7.67
CA TRP A 288 -15.51 4.55 9.03
C TRP A 288 -14.05 4.36 9.43
N SER A 289 -13.50 5.35 10.12
CA SER A 289 -12.15 5.32 10.66
C SER A 289 -12.16 5.89 12.06
N THR A 290 -11.37 5.31 12.95
CA THR A 290 -11.27 5.77 14.34
C THR A 290 -9.86 5.64 14.89
N LEU A 291 -9.54 6.52 15.82
CA LEU A 291 -8.36 6.48 16.70
C LEU A 291 -8.73 7.14 18.02
N SER A 292 -8.02 6.81 19.10
CA SER A 292 -8.21 7.44 20.40
C SER A 292 -7.03 8.34 20.73
N VAL A 293 -7.27 9.59 21.17
CA VAL A 293 -6.23 10.59 21.33
C VAL A 293 -6.31 11.36 22.64
N ASP A 294 -5.14 11.79 23.12
CA ASP A 294 -4.97 12.96 23.96
C ASP A 294 -4.69 14.15 23.03
N GLY A 295 -5.70 14.97 22.80
CA GLY A 295 -5.65 16.01 21.79
C GLY A 295 -4.60 17.08 22.05
N ALA A 296 -4.29 17.40 23.33
CA ALA A 296 -3.22 18.34 23.65
C ALA A 296 -1.84 17.80 23.23
N LYS A 297 -1.59 16.51 23.47
CA LYS A 297 -0.34 15.86 23.03
C LYS A 297 -0.31 15.72 21.50
N LEU A 298 -1.43 15.38 20.89
CA LEU A 298 -1.54 15.29 19.43
C LEU A 298 -1.27 16.64 18.76
N TYR A 299 -1.82 17.74 19.31
CA TYR A 299 -1.53 19.08 18.82
C TYR A 299 -0.04 19.41 18.91
N LYS A 300 0.61 19.10 20.03
CA LYS A 300 2.05 19.30 20.22
C LYS A 300 2.86 18.53 19.16
N TRP A 301 2.50 17.27 18.94
CA TRP A 301 3.15 16.42 17.94
C TRP A 301 2.94 16.95 16.51
N LEU A 302 1.71 17.31 16.14
CA LEU A 302 1.40 17.92 14.85
C LEU A 302 2.15 19.24 14.63
N ASN A 303 2.20 20.08 15.67
CA ASN A 303 2.83 21.40 15.63
C ASN A 303 4.37 21.32 15.62
N SER A 304 4.97 20.16 15.88
CA SER A 304 6.40 19.92 15.68
C SER A 304 6.76 19.86 14.19
N ASN A 305 5.79 19.56 13.30
CA ASN A 305 5.96 19.61 11.86
C ASN A 305 5.84 21.06 11.36
N PRO A 306 6.90 21.66 10.79
CA PRO A 306 6.86 23.06 10.35
C PRO A 306 5.84 23.35 9.22
N ALA A 307 5.46 22.34 8.42
CA ALA A 307 4.41 22.53 7.42
C ALA A 307 3.03 22.62 8.07
N VAL A 308 2.74 21.72 9.03
CA VAL A 308 1.49 21.73 9.81
C VAL A 308 1.42 22.97 10.70
N LYS A 309 2.53 23.33 11.37
CA LYS A 309 2.63 24.55 12.15
C LYS A 309 2.28 25.78 11.33
N ARG A 310 2.87 25.94 10.15
CA ARG A 310 2.54 27.05 9.25
C ARG A 310 1.08 27.03 8.80
N MET A 311 0.48 25.87 8.59
CA MET A 311 -0.93 25.74 8.26
C MET A 311 -1.83 26.25 9.39
N PHE A 312 -1.50 25.94 10.65
CA PHE A 312 -2.24 26.45 11.82
C PHE A 312 -2.03 27.96 12.01
N GLU A 313 -0.78 28.45 11.92
CA GLU A 313 -0.43 29.86 12.12
C GLU A 313 -0.95 30.80 11.03
N HIS A 314 -1.09 30.28 9.79
CA HIS A 314 -1.51 31.07 8.63
C HIS A 314 -2.91 30.66 8.14
N SER A 315 -3.71 30.07 9.01
CA SER A 315 -5.11 29.78 8.70
C SER A 315 -5.86 31.06 8.39
N MET A 316 -6.60 31.08 7.29
CA MET A 316 -7.45 32.21 6.91
C MET A 316 -8.59 32.46 7.93
N ILE A 317 -8.95 31.44 8.68
CA ILE A 317 -9.90 31.53 9.80
C ILE A 317 -9.09 31.46 11.08
N PRO A 318 -9.06 32.54 11.91
CA PRO A 318 -8.25 32.60 13.12
C PRO A 318 -8.90 31.78 14.25
N LEU A 319 -8.80 30.45 14.16
CA LEU A 319 -9.26 29.51 15.18
C LEU A 319 -8.14 29.25 16.20
N ASP A 320 -8.49 29.14 17.48
CA ASP A 320 -7.58 28.59 18.48
C ASP A 320 -7.52 27.05 18.36
N PHE A 321 -6.67 26.56 17.45
CA PHE A 321 -6.46 25.13 17.28
C PHE A 321 -5.98 24.45 18.55
N HIS A 322 -5.17 25.13 19.38
CA HIS A 322 -4.73 24.56 20.65
C HIS A 322 -5.91 24.29 21.59
N ALA A 323 -6.83 25.23 21.72
CA ALA A 323 -8.04 25.04 22.54
C ALA A 323 -8.93 23.91 22.00
N ILE A 324 -9.14 23.87 20.66
CA ILE A 324 -9.95 22.84 20.00
C ILE A 324 -9.35 21.45 20.23
N PHE A 325 -8.05 21.26 19.95
CA PHE A 325 -7.39 19.98 20.17
C PHE A 325 -7.36 19.58 21.64
N SER A 326 -7.07 20.52 22.55
CA SER A 326 -6.97 20.23 23.99
C SER A 326 -8.30 19.80 24.61
N ALA A 327 -9.42 20.18 24.00
CA ALA A 327 -10.74 19.71 24.44
C ALA A 327 -11.00 18.24 24.08
N VAL A 328 -10.30 17.68 23.07
CA VAL A 328 -10.49 16.29 22.62
C VAL A 328 -9.72 15.33 23.50
N LYS A 329 -10.41 14.33 24.07
CA LYS A 329 -9.77 13.28 24.88
C LYS A 329 -10.58 11.99 24.83
N GLY A 330 -10.17 11.08 23.99
CA GLY A 330 -10.85 9.81 23.74
C GLY A 330 -10.94 9.49 22.27
N ASP A 331 -12.00 8.79 21.88
CA ASP A 331 -12.19 8.34 20.52
C ASP A 331 -12.53 9.51 19.59
N VAL A 332 -11.89 9.51 18.43
CA VAL A 332 -12.19 10.39 17.29
C VAL A 332 -12.55 9.50 16.11
N SER A 333 -13.72 9.71 15.52
CA SER A 333 -14.21 8.91 14.40
C SER A 333 -14.57 9.79 13.22
N PHE A 334 -14.14 9.37 12.03
CA PHE A 334 -14.56 9.96 10.76
C PHE A 334 -15.38 8.96 9.96
N THR A 335 -16.55 9.37 9.53
CA THR A 335 -17.50 8.50 8.84
C THR A 335 -17.92 9.10 7.51
N VAL A 336 -17.84 8.32 6.44
CA VAL A 336 -18.45 8.64 5.14
C VAL A 336 -19.73 7.81 5.03
N THR A 337 -20.87 8.51 5.02
CA THR A 337 -22.19 7.86 4.99
C THR A 337 -22.70 7.67 3.55
N ASN A 338 -22.34 8.58 2.66
CA ASN A 338 -22.68 8.49 1.24
C ASN A 338 -21.48 8.86 0.36
N PRO A 339 -20.82 7.88 -0.26
CA PRO A 339 -19.60 8.12 -1.04
C PRO A 339 -19.85 8.88 -2.35
N LEU A 340 -21.07 8.80 -2.93
CA LEU A 340 -21.40 9.48 -4.20
C LEU A 340 -21.57 10.99 -4.01
N TYR A 341 -22.11 11.42 -2.87
CA TYR A 341 -22.32 12.83 -2.55
C TYR A 341 -21.25 13.40 -1.61
N GLY A 342 -20.35 12.53 -1.08
CA GLY A 342 -19.33 12.93 -0.14
C GLY A 342 -19.91 13.37 1.21
N ASP A 343 -21.01 12.75 1.66
CA ASP A 343 -21.63 13.05 2.94
C ASP A 343 -20.78 12.44 4.06
N TYR A 344 -20.37 13.26 5.02
CA TYR A 344 -19.50 12.83 6.10
C TYR A 344 -19.89 13.42 7.46
N ILE A 345 -19.41 12.76 8.51
CA ILE A 345 -19.43 13.28 9.87
C ILE A 345 -18.15 12.85 10.60
N LEU A 346 -17.56 13.81 11.33
CA LEU A 346 -16.54 13.58 12.33
C LEU A 346 -17.19 13.66 13.70
N LEU A 347 -16.86 12.72 14.57
CA LEU A 347 -17.18 12.75 16.01
C LEU A 347 -15.89 12.70 16.80
N ALA A 348 -15.86 13.39 17.95
CA ALA A 348 -14.73 13.30 18.87
C ALA A 348 -15.24 13.45 20.31
N ASP A 349 -14.76 12.59 21.21
CA ASP A 349 -15.01 12.74 22.64
C ASP A 349 -14.36 14.02 23.15
N VAL A 350 -15.10 14.86 23.87
CA VAL A 350 -14.59 16.11 24.43
C VAL A 350 -14.81 16.20 25.93
N VAL A 351 -13.86 16.82 26.62
CA VAL A 351 -13.86 17.04 28.05
C VAL A 351 -14.32 18.44 28.45
N SER A 352 -14.41 19.37 27.47
CA SER A 352 -14.86 20.75 27.68
C SER A 352 -15.52 21.29 26.41
N THR A 353 -16.38 22.28 26.55
CA THR A 353 -16.98 23.05 25.45
C THR A 353 -16.36 24.45 25.31
N ASP A 354 -15.37 24.80 26.13
CA ASP A 354 -14.78 26.14 26.17
C ASP A 354 -14.14 26.57 24.87
N PHE A 355 -13.66 25.61 24.08
CA PHE A 355 -13.12 25.87 22.73
C PHE A 355 -14.15 26.50 21.76
N LEU A 356 -15.46 26.36 22.04
CA LEU A 356 -16.49 27.01 21.25
C LEU A 356 -16.49 28.54 21.37
N GLN A 357 -15.83 29.10 22.41
CA GLN A 357 -15.61 30.54 22.51
C GLN A 357 -14.84 31.06 21.26
N THR A 358 -13.86 30.29 20.77
CA THR A 358 -13.14 30.62 19.51
C THR A 358 -14.10 30.83 18.34
N VAL A 359 -15.23 30.09 18.29
CA VAL A 359 -16.25 30.22 17.25
C VAL A 359 -17.07 31.50 17.45
N GLU A 360 -17.41 31.81 18.71
CA GLU A 360 -18.12 33.07 19.03
C GLU A 360 -17.29 34.30 18.65
N ASP A 361 -15.98 34.24 18.88
CA ASP A 361 -15.03 35.32 18.56
C ASP A 361 -14.89 35.58 17.05
N LEU A 362 -15.28 34.61 16.20
CA LEU A 362 -15.30 34.79 14.73
C LEU A 362 -16.51 35.59 14.24
N LYS A 363 -17.60 35.69 14.99
CA LYS A 363 -18.84 36.32 14.52
C LYS A 363 -18.67 37.76 14.00
N PRO A 364 -17.90 38.66 14.68
CA PRO A 364 -17.66 40.00 14.16
C PRO A 364 -16.94 40.01 12.82
N MET A 365 -15.93 39.16 12.65
CA MET A 365 -15.16 39.03 11.40
C MET A 365 -16.05 38.52 10.26
N ILE A 366 -16.85 37.49 10.52
CA ILE A 366 -17.77 36.90 9.55
C ILE A 366 -18.83 37.92 9.13
N ALA A 367 -19.34 38.73 10.04
CA ALA A 367 -20.30 39.79 9.74
C ALA A 367 -19.74 40.83 8.75
N MET A 368 -18.44 41.09 8.77
CA MET A 368 -17.74 42.02 7.85
C MET A 368 -17.63 41.47 6.41
N THR A 369 -17.90 40.20 6.17
CA THR A 369 -17.82 39.60 4.81
C THR A 369 -18.97 39.98 3.89
N GLY A 370 -19.90 40.81 4.33
CA GLY A 370 -21.06 41.26 3.52
C GLY A 370 -22.01 40.11 3.14
N GLY A 371 -22.05 39.04 3.94
CA GLY A 371 -22.92 37.88 3.74
C GLY A 371 -22.29 36.76 2.88
N GLN A 372 -21.07 36.92 2.44
CA GLN A 372 -20.33 35.83 1.75
C GLN A 372 -20.08 34.64 2.69
N MET A 373 -19.91 34.94 3.98
CA MET A 373 -19.86 33.94 5.04
C MET A 373 -20.97 34.22 6.06
N ARG A 374 -21.51 33.17 6.65
CA ARG A 374 -22.53 33.25 7.71
C ARG A 374 -22.22 32.21 8.79
N LEU A 375 -22.35 32.63 10.03
CA LEU A 375 -22.26 31.74 11.19
C LEU A 375 -23.55 31.93 12.01
N MET A 376 -24.32 30.86 12.14
CA MET A 376 -25.62 30.86 12.78
C MET A 376 -25.63 29.91 13.97
N ASN A 377 -26.22 30.37 15.11
CA ASN A 377 -26.50 29.48 16.22
C ASN A 377 -27.72 28.63 15.88
N ARG A 378 -27.64 27.33 16.12
CA ARG A 378 -28.72 26.36 15.90
C ARG A 378 -29.21 25.71 17.21
N GLY A 379 -28.72 26.18 18.34
CA GLY A 379 -29.04 25.70 19.68
C GLY A 379 -27.87 25.92 20.64
N GLU A 380 -27.99 25.38 21.84
CA GLU A 380 -26.88 25.39 22.80
C GLU A 380 -25.73 24.56 22.23
N HIS A 381 -24.54 25.16 22.12
CA HIS A 381 -23.31 24.54 21.56
C HIS A 381 -23.47 23.98 20.15
N ALA A 382 -24.41 24.51 19.34
CA ALA A 382 -24.69 24.05 17.98
C ALA A 382 -24.62 25.21 16.98
N TYR A 383 -23.87 25.02 15.90
CA TYR A 383 -23.57 26.03 14.91
C TYR A 383 -23.76 25.51 13.50
N GLU A 384 -24.11 26.44 12.60
CA GLU A 384 -24.12 26.26 11.16
C GLU A 384 -23.21 27.32 10.53
N PHE A 385 -22.28 26.89 9.71
CA PHE A 385 -21.42 27.76 8.92
C PHE A 385 -21.76 27.60 7.45
N TYR A 386 -21.96 28.71 6.77
CA TYR A 386 -22.17 28.78 5.34
C TYR A 386 -21.16 29.73 4.72
N MET A 387 -20.61 29.34 3.58
CA MET A 387 -19.75 30.16 2.73
C MET A 387 -20.17 30.01 1.28
N MET A 388 -20.30 31.14 0.57
CA MET A 388 -20.84 31.18 -0.80
C MET A 388 -19.91 30.49 -1.81
N ASP A 389 -18.60 30.59 -1.62
CA ASP A 389 -17.60 29.97 -2.50
C ASP A 389 -16.39 29.42 -1.70
N GLY A 390 -16.22 28.09 -1.74
CA GLY A 390 -15.13 27.37 -1.09
C GLY A 390 -13.76 27.66 -1.70
N SER A 391 -13.68 28.17 -2.92
CA SER A 391 -12.39 28.49 -3.57
C SER A 391 -11.57 29.51 -2.77
N VAL A 392 -12.22 30.35 -1.98
CA VAL A 392 -11.56 31.29 -1.03
C VAL A 392 -10.68 30.56 -0.02
N LEU A 393 -11.03 29.32 0.37
CA LEU A 393 -10.26 28.48 1.28
C LEU A 393 -9.46 27.37 0.54
N ASN A 394 -9.18 27.54 -0.75
CA ASN A 394 -8.55 26.51 -1.60
C ASN A 394 -9.34 25.19 -1.64
N MET A 395 -10.65 25.23 -1.39
CA MET A 395 -11.56 24.11 -1.54
C MET A 395 -12.14 24.09 -2.97
N ARG A 396 -12.99 23.09 -3.25
CA ARG A 396 -13.72 23.08 -4.55
C ARG A 396 -14.56 24.34 -4.71
N PRO A 397 -14.63 24.92 -5.91
CA PRO A 397 -15.55 26.00 -6.21
C PRO A 397 -16.99 25.62 -5.86
N GLY A 398 -17.76 26.58 -5.31
CA GLY A 398 -19.14 26.40 -4.93
C GLY A 398 -19.39 26.57 -3.42
N PRO A 399 -20.65 26.49 -2.99
CA PRO A 399 -21.01 26.74 -1.60
C PRO A 399 -20.47 25.65 -0.65
N VAL A 400 -19.93 26.08 0.48
CA VAL A 400 -19.57 25.23 1.61
C VAL A 400 -20.60 25.40 2.69
N HIS A 401 -21.13 24.28 3.18
CA HIS A 401 -22.16 24.26 4.22
C HIS A 401 -21.79 23.18 5.24
N VAL A 402 -21.61 23.56 6.49
CA VAL A 402 -21.23 22.66 7.57
C VAL A 402 -22.01 22.96 8.85
N TRP A 403 -22.30 21.89 9.58
CA TRP A 403 -22.90 21.93 10.92
C TRP A 403 -21.89 21.34 11.90
N PHE A 404 -21.68 22.02 13.00
CA PHE A 404 -20.72 21.58 14.00
C PHE A 404 -21.14 22.06 15.41
N GLY A 405 -20.58 21.45 16.41
CA GLY A 405 -20.88 21.76 17.80
C GLY A 405 -20.54 20.62 18.74
N VAL A 406 -21.17 20.64 19.93
CA VAL A 406 -21.05 19.57 20.92
C VAL A 406 -22.44 19.09 21.31
N LYS A 407 -22.64 17.77 21.30
CA LYS A 407 -23.86 17.09 21.72
C LYS A 407 -23.51 15.83 22.48
N ASP A 408 -24.10 15.63 23.64
CA ASP A 408 -23.90 14.44 24.48
C ASP A 408 -22.41 14.13 24.78
N GLY A 409 -21.60 15.16 25.02
CA GLY A 409 -20.15 15.03 25.30
C GLY A 409 -19.29 14.72 24.07
N LYS A 410 -19.87 14.76 22.88
CA LYS A 410 -19.18 14.53 21.61
C LYS A 410 -19.20 15.80 20.76
N MET A 411 -18.04 16.27 20.32
CA MET A 411 -17.92 17.25 19.26
C MET A 411 -18.33 16.58 17.94
N TYR A 412 -19.09 17.27 17.13
CA TYR A 412 -19.44 16.82 15.77
C TYR A 412 -19.09 17.88 14.74
N PHE A 413 -18.75 17.43 13.53
CA PHE A 413 -18.53 18.26 12.34
C PHE A 413 -19.04 17.51 11.11
N THR A 414 -19.99 18.07 10.37
CA THR A 414 -20.64 17.40 9.24
C THR A 414 -21.06 18.39 8.15
N ASN A 415 -21.13 17.90 6.90
CA ASN A 415 -21.69 18.64 5.76
C ASN A 415 -23.19 18.36 5.53
N ARG A 416 -23.87 17.67 6.45
CA ARG A 416 -25.29 17.34 6.37
C ARG A 416 -25.99 17.51 7.72
N GLU A 417 -27.00 18.38 7.78
CA GLU A 417 -27.78 18.66 8.98
C GLU A 417 -28.43 17.39 9.57
N ASN A 418 -29.01 16.54 8.73
CA ASN A 418 -29.68 15.33 9.17
C ASN A 418 -28.75 14.31 9.84
N LEU A 419 -27.44 14.43 9.69
CA LEU A 419 -26.47 13.58 10.40
C LEU A 419 -26.26 14.02 11.86
N VAL A 420 -26.63 15.23 12.24
CA VAL A 420 -26.59 15.70 13.65
C VAL A 420 -27.65 15.00 14.49
N GLU A 421 -28.85 14.81 13.93
CA GLU A 421 -30.02 14.24 14.60
C GLU A 421 -30.25 12.76 14.26
N ARG A 422 -29.21 12.09 13.68
CA ARG A 422 -29.35 10.71 13.24
C ARG A 422 -29.74 9.78 14.37
N LYS A 423 -30.61 8.84 14.05
CA LYS A 423 -30.96 7.71 14.92
C LYS A 423 -30.61 6.41 14.18
N VAL A 424 -29.91 5.52 14.85
CA VAL A 424 -29.65 4.19 14.31
C VAL A 424 -30.91 3.36 14.45
N LEU A 425 -31.49 3.03 13.30
CA LEU A 425 -32.64 2.11 13.23
C LEU A 425 -32.11 0.72 12.86
N GLY A 426 -32.23 -0.25 13.77
CA GLY A 426 -31.76 -1.62 13.58
C GLY A 426 -30.35 -1.85 14.15
N LEU A 427 -29.53 -2.63 13.43
CA LEU A 427 -28.18 -2.99 13.89
C LEU A 427 -27.19 -1.84 13.70
N SER A 428 -26.42 -1.55 14.73
CA SER A 428 -25.30 -0.62 14.69
C SER A 428 -24.03 -1.29 14.16
N MET A 429 -22.98 -0.49 13.89
CA MET A 429 -21.66 -1.01 13.52
C MET A 429 -21.09 -1.95 14.56
N LYS A 430 -21.37 -1.74 15.86
CA LYS A 430 -20.96 -2.63 16.96
C LYS A 430 -21.45 -4.08 16.80
N ASN A 431 -22.56 -4.29 16.11
CA ASN A 431 -23.14 -5.62 15.88
C ASN A 431 -22.48 -6.35 14.69
N THR A 432 -21.63 -5.68 13.92
CA THR A 432 -20.93 -6.31 12.80
C THR A 432 -19.80 -7.21 13.31
N GLU A 433 -19.33 -8.12 12.46
CA GLU A 433 -18.19 -8.99 12.74
C GLU A 433 -16.96 -8.14 13.09
N TRP A 434 -16.61 -7.18 12.22
CA TRP A 434 -15.46 -6.30 12.41
C TRP A 434 -15.65 -5.28 13.56
N GLY A 435 -16.87 -4.86 13.85
CA GLY A 435 -17.15 -3.92 14.95
C GLY A 435 -16.78 -4.46 16.33
N LYS A 436 -16.78 -5.79 16.50
CA LYS A 436 -16.37 -6.48 17.73
C LYS A 436 -14.83 -6.51 17.91
N GLU A 437 -14.08 -6.23 16.87
CA GLU A 437 -12.61 -6.29 16.84
C GLU A 437 -11.95 -4.91 16.99
N VAL A 438 -12.75 -3.84 17.02
CA VAL A 438 -12.26 -2.45 17.05
C VAL A 438 -11.60 -2.08 18.37
N GLU A 439 -12.20 -2.52 19.49
CA GLU A 439 -11.70 -2.21 20.82
C GLU A 439 -10.26 -2.70 21.01
N GLY A 440 -9.42 -1.87 21.60
CA GLY A 440 -8.01 -2.17 21.84
C GLY A 440 -7.05 -1.89 20.68
N LYS A 441 -7.55 -1.59 19.47
CA LYS A 441 -6.70 -1.15 18.35
C LYS A 441 -6.28 0.30 18.52
N ARG A 442 -5.10 0.67 18.03
CA ARG A 442 -4.67 2.09 18.03
C ARG A 442 -5.34 2.93 16.96
N VAL A 443 -5.50 2.33 15.79
CA VAL A 443 -6.24 2.86 14.65
C VAL A 443 -7.05 1.73 14.08
N PHE A 444 -8.27 2.02 13.67
CA PHE A 444 -9.07 1.09 12.90
C PHE A 444 -9.83 1.84 11.81
N SER A 445 -9.83 1.28 10.61
CA SER A 445 -10.59 1.82 9.48
C SER A 445 -11.28 0.69 8.74
N VAL A 446 -12.47 0.95 8.22
CA VAL A 446 -13.22 0.02 7.38
C VAL A 446 -13.84 0.72 6.19
N VAL A 447 -13.80 0.04 5.04
CA VAL A 447 -14.54 0.39 3.83
C VAL A 447 -15.45 -0.78 3.46
N ASN A 448 -16.76 -0.56 3.46
CA ASN A 448 -17.77 -1.55 3.17
C ASN A 448 -18.19 -1.48 1.69
N PHE A 449 -17.65 -2.39 0.87
CA PHE A 449 -17.95 -2.43 -0.56
C PHE A 449 -19.39 -2.87 -0.86
N ILE A 450 -20.01 -3.64 0.01
CA ILE A 450 -21.43 -4.02 -0.15
C ILE A 450 -22.29 -2.76 -0.10
N SER A 451 -22.07 -1.88 0.89
CA SER A 451 -22.79 -0.60 1.00
C SER A 451 -22.51 0.34 -0.16
N LEU A 452 -21.26 0.40 -0.64
CA LEU A 452 -20.90 1.15 -1.84
C LEU A 452 -21.73 0.67 -3.04
N MET A 453 -21.73 -0.65 -3.29
CA MET A 453 -22.42 -1.24 -4.44
C MET A 453 -23.94 -1.08 -4.35
N GLN A 454 -24.52 -1.12 -3.16
CA GLN A 454 -25.94 -0.84 -2.94
C GLN A 454 -26.25 0.61 -3.31
N THR A 455 -25.43 1.58 -2.86
CA THR A 455 -25.60 3.00 -3.16
C THR A 455 -25.43 3.27 -4.65
N VAL A 456 -24.40 2.73 -5.28
CA VAL A 456 -24.15 2.87 -6.72
C VAL A 456 -25.30 2.27 -7.54
N SER A 457 -25.73 1.05 -7.21
CA SER A 457 -26.81 0.35 -7.94
C SER A 457 -28.17 1.02 -7.80
N SER A 458 -28.44 1.72 -6.68
CA SER A 458 -29.66 2.50 -6.48
C SER A 458 -29.67 3.81 -7.27
N THR A 459 -28.49 4.36 -7.57
CA THR A 459 -28.32 5.68 -8.20
C THR A 459 -28.05 5.59 -9.71
N LEU A 460 -27.26 4.60 -10.13
CA LEU A 460 -26.85 4.41 -11.52
C LEU A 460 -27.53 3.18 -12.14
N ARG A 461 -27.99 3.30 -13.38
CA ARG A 461 -28.45 2.14 -14.15
C ARG A 461 -27.26 1.23 -14.47
N LYS A 462 -27.48 -0.10 -14.48
CA LYS A 462 -26.43 -1.12 -14.72
C LYS A 462 -25.57 -0.86 -15.98
N GLN A 463 -26.17 -0.28 -17.02
CA GLN A 463 -25.51 0.08 -18.29
C GLN A 463 -24.60 1.32 -18.21
N GLN A 464 -24.69 2.08 -17.11
CA GLN A 464 -23.91 3.32 -16.88
C GLN A 464 -22.79 3.12 -15.85
N MET A 465 -22.61 1.89 -15.34
CA MET A 465 -21.57 1.60 -14.38
C MET A 465 -20.19 1.61 -15.04
N PRO A 466 -19.25 2.41 -14.55
CA PRO A 466 -17.87 2.33 -15.00
C PRO A 466 -17.29 0.91 -14.77
N PRO A 467 -16.38 0.43 -15.64
CA PRO A 467 -15.79 -0.91 -15.55
C PRO A 467 -15.15 -1.23 -14.19
N VAL A 468 -14.63 -0.23 -13.48
CA VAL A 468 -14.04 -0.39 -12.15
C VAL A 468 -15.00 -1.01 -11.13
N PHE A 469 -16.30 -0.78 -11.25
CA PHE A 469 -17.30 -1.35 -10.33
C PHE A 469 -17.55 -2.85 -10.55
N ILE A 470 -17.17 -3.40 -11.71
CA ILE A 470 -17.33 -4.84 -12.01
C ILE A 470 -16.48 -5.68 -11.06
N GLY A 471 -15.23 -5.22 -10.77
CA GLY A 471 -14.35 -5.89 -9.80
C GLY A 471 -14.78 -5.68 -8.35
N LEU A 472 -15.23 -4.47 -8.02
CA LEU A 472 -15.66 -4.10 -6.67
C LEU A 472 -16.88 -4.88 -6.18
N ASP A 473 -17.74 -5.36 -7.10
CA ASP A 473 -18.91 -6.19 -6.73
C ASP A 473 -18.53 -7.52 -6.08
N ARG A 474 -17.30 -8.00 -6.23
CA ARG A 474 -16.81 -9.22 -5.58
C ARG A 474 -16.27 -8.99 -4.17
N LEU A 475 -16.01 -7.76 -3.81
CA LEU A 475 -15.49 -7.40 -2.52
C LEU A 475 -16.60 -7.29 -1.47
N ASP A 476 -16.26 -7.68 -0.26
CA ASP A 476 -17.07 -7.48 0.94
C ASP A 476 -16.64 -6.18 1.62
N ARG A 477 -15.46 -6.16 2.20
CA ARG A 477 -14.91 -5.01 2.93
C ARG A 477 -13.38 -4.99 2.89
N MET A 478 -12.83 -3.84 3.19
CA MET A 478 -11.41 -3.66 3.51
C MET A 478 -11.32 -3.13 4.93
N THR A 479 -10.45 -3.71 5.74
CA THR A 479 -10.09 -3.20 7.06
C THR A 479 -8.62 -2.82 7.09
N VAL A 480 -8.29 -1.76 7.82
CA VAL A 480 -6.92 -1.34 8.13
C VAL A 480 -6.85 -1.10 9.62
N GLU A 481 -5.92 -1.74 10.29
CA GLU A 481 -5.74 -1.60 11.73
C GLU A 481 -4.27 -1.39 12.10
N MET A 482 -4.04 -0.72 13.21
CA MET A 482 -2.74 -0.71 13.89
C MET A 482 -2.93 -1.34 15.27
N ARG A 483 -2.20 -2.42 15.51
CA ARG A 483 -2.24 -3.16 16.76
C ARG A 483 -1.31 -2.53 17.80
N GLU A 484 -1.65 -2.70 19.07
CA GLU A 484 -0.83 -2.19 20.17
C GLU A 484 0.48 -2.99 20.32
N GLU A 485 0.41 -4.31 20.14
CA GLU A 485 1.48 -5.25 20.49
C GLU A 485 2.70 -5.11 19.58
N ASP A 486 2.48 -5.05 18.27
CA ASP A 486 3.56 -5.11 17.26
C ASP A 486 3.75 -3.80 16.50
N LYS A 487 2.83 -2.83 16.70
CA LYS A 487 2.83 -1.53 16.01
C LYS A 487 2.86 -1.64 14.48
N MET A 488 2.41 -2.79 13.96
CA MET A 488 2.29 -3.04 12.53
C MET A 488 0.96 -2.49 12.02
N VAL A 489 0.98 -2.01 10.79
CA VAL A 489 -0.25 -1.73 10.06
C VAL A 489 -0.66 -3.03 9.37
N HIS A 490 -1.81 -3.54 9.73
CA HIS A 490 -2.42 -4.74 9.17
C HIS A 490 -3.61 -4.34 8.31
N MET A 491 -3.67 -4.82 7.08
CA MET A 491 -4.76 -4.59 6.15
C MET A 491 -5.31 -5.90 5.64
N GLU A 492 -6.63 -6.06 5.70
CA GLU A 492 -7.33 -7.18 5.08
C GLU A 492 -8.32 -6.67 4.03
N LEU A 493 -8.26 -7.23 2.84
CA LEU A 493 -9.27 -7.06 1.80
C LEU A 493 -10.06 -8.36 1.67
N LEU A 494 -11.30 -8.35 2.12
CA LEU A 494 -12.15 -9.52 2.15
C LEU A 494 -13.02 -9.60 0.90
N PHE A 495 -13.09 -10.79 0.31
CA PHE A 495 -13.94 -11.11 -0.82
C PHE A 495 -15.25 -11.75 -0.33
N LYS A 496 -16.33 -11.63 -1.11
CA LYS A 496 -17.62 -12.27 -0.82
C LYS A 496 -17.53 -13.79 -0.85
N ASP A 497 -16.76 -14.34 -1.78
CA ASP A 497 -16.46 -15.78 -1.80
C ASP A 497 -15.35 -16.09 -0.82
N ARG A 498 -15.72 -16.67 0.33
CA ARG A 498 -14.81 -17.00 1.42
C ARG A 498 -14.18 -18.39 1.29
N ASN A 499 -14.51 -19.15 0.24
CA ASN A 499 -14.10 -20.54 0.10
C ASN A 499 -12.99 -20.74 -0.93
N ARG A 500 -12.73 -19.74 -1.78
CA ARG A 500 -11.70 -19.78 -2.83
C ARG A 500 -10.55 -18.85 -2.48
N ASN A 501 -9.34 -19.21 -2.91
CA ASN A 501 -8.19 -18.29 -2.80
C ASN A 501 -8.45 -17.02 -3.60
N VAL A 502 -8.06 -15.85 -3.06
CA VAL A 502 -8.34 -14.58 -3.74
C VAL A 502 -7.58 -14.43 -5.04
N LEU A 503 -6.38 -15.00 -5.15
CA LEU A 503 -5.62 -14.95 -6.40
C LEU A 503 -6.32 -15.75 -7.50
N GLU A 504 -6.90 -16.89 -7.18
CA GLU A 504 -7.75 -17.67 -8.09
C GLU A 504 -9.00 -16.87 -8.52
N GLN A 505 -9.64 -16.18 -7.57
CA GLN A 505 -10.78 -15.31 -7.88
C GLN A 505 -10.39 -14.14 -8.77
N MET A 506 -9.18 -13.55 -8.59
CA MET A 506 -8.65 -12.48 -9.44
C MET A 506 -8.30 -12.99 -10.85
N THR A 507 -7.73 -14.17 -10.97
CA THR A 507 -7.44 -14.82 -12.26
C THR A 507 -8.74 -15.02 -13.07
N ALA A 508 -9.81 -15.47 -12.40
CA ALA A 508 -11.12 -15.60 -13.03
C ALA A 508 -11.73 -14.26 -13.50
N LEU A 509 -11.38 -13.12 -12.85
CA LEU A 509 -11.80 -11.78 -13.28
C LEU A 509 -11.12 -11.34 -14.58
N VAL A 510 -9.83 -11.61 -14.74
CA VAL A 510 -9.10 -11.31 -15.97
C VAL A 510 -9.80 -12.01 -17.16
N ASN A 511 -10.28 -13.22 -16.96
CA ASN A 511 -11.02 -13.96 -17.97
C ASN A 511 -12.33 -13.27 -18.41
N LEU A 512 -12.98 -12.50 -17.52
CA LEU A 512 -14.23 -11.79 -17.84
C LEU A 512 -13.99 -10.45 -18.53
N THR A 513 -12.88 -9.78 -18.24
CA THR A 513 -12.60 -8.44 -18.75
C THR A 513 -11.91 -8.45 -20.12
N THR A 514 -11.17 -9.50 -20.43
CA THR A 514 -10.48 -9.68 -21.71
C THR A 514 -11.31 -10.38 -22.79
N GLY A 515 -12.50 -10.84 -22.45
CA GLY A 515 -13.43 -11.57 -23.33
C GLY A 515 -14.45 -10.71 -24.07
N LYS A 516 -14.18 -9.39 -24.28
CA LYS A 516 -15.01 -8.49 -25.10
C LYS A 516 -14.25 -8.05 -26.35
#